data_9fc4f14259361f5178bda0f71788f353
#
_entry.id   9fc4f14259361f5178bda0f71788f353
#
_cell.length_a   1.000
_cell.length_b   1.000
_cell.length_c   1.000
_cell.angle_alpha   90.00
_cell.angle_beta   90.00
_cell.angle_gamma   90.00
#
_symmetry.space_group_name_H-M   'P 1'
#
loop_
_entity.id
_entity.type
_entity.pdbx_description
1 polymer ?
#
loop_
_entity_poly.entity_id
_entity_poly.type
_entity_poly.pdbx_seq_one_letter_code
_entity_poly.pdbx_strand_id
1 'polypeptide(L)'
;MFVIMLRISLVANPQLSMKLYHITLGGYAYRLCKIGGNGIAGVTEQCFQNGHLKFDGPDNWLLFLQQVDESDKADAVVGSIRQPAIRTTVGTTPEGSEWTTFNIPDPEDFLPQYGYGIKDLVQVPESLEPGDYVLSFRWDCQRTDQVWQTCANIHVI
;
A
#
# COMPACT_ATOMS: atom_id res chain seq x y z
N MET A 1 2.61 4.22 19.04
CA MET A 1 1.64 4.01 17.95
C MET A 1 2.02 4.94 16.82
N PHE A 2 2.58 4.40 15.76
CA PHE A 2 2.97 5.21 14.60
C PHE A 2 1.90 5.07 13.52
N VAL A 3 1.45 6.19 12.98
CA VAL A 3 0.54 6.24 11.82
C VAL A 3 1.42 6.35 10.59
N ILE A 4 1.50 5.29 9.80
CA ILE A 4 2.15 5.35 8.50
C ILE A 4 1.08 5.73 7.48
N MET A 5 1.18 6.94 6.95
CA MET A 5 0.36 7.40 5.85
C MET A 5 1.13 7.15 4.56
N LEU A 6 0.85 6.04 3.89
CA LEU A 6 1.43 5.76 2.58
C LEU A 6 0.48 6.30 1.52
N ARG A 7 0.92 7.30 0.77
CA ARG A 7 0.23 7.77 -0.43
C ARG A 7 0.61 6.85 -1.58
N ILE A 8 -0.33 6.10 -2.08
CA ILE A 8 -0.21 5.42 -3.36
C ILE A 8 -1.02 6.23 -4.35
N SER A 9 -0.34 7.05 -5.15
CA SER A 9 -0.96 7.64 -6.32
C SER A 9 -0.98 6.59 -7.42
N LEU A 10 -2.10 5.90 -7.57
CA LEU A 10 -2.39 5.21 -8.80
C LEU A 10 -2.76 6.30 -9.83
N VAL A 11 -1.77 6.82 -10.55
CA VAL A 11 -2.01 7.69 -11.69
C VAL A 11 -2.64 6.82 -12.78
N ALA A 12 -3.95 6.80 -12.85
CA ALA A 12 -4.64 6.31 -14.01
C ALA A 12 -4.35 7.29 -15.15
N ASN A 13 -3.45 6.92 -16.05
CA ASN A 13 -3.23 7.65 -17.29
C ASN A 13 -4.56 7.66 -18.08
N PRO A 14 -5.18 8.82 -18.34
CA PRO A 14 -6.48 8.91 -19.02
C PRO A 14 -6.46 8.38 -20.47
N GLN A 15 -5.29 8.09 -21.03
CA GLN A 15 -5.17 7.45 -22.34
C GLN A 15 -5.24 5.92 -22.30
N LEU A 16 -5.17 5.29 -21.14
CA LEU A 16 -5.49 3.89 -20.92
C LEU A 16 -6.93 3.78 -20.40
N SER A 17 -7.88 4.23 -21.18
CA SER A 17 -9.30 3.95 -21.01
C SER A 17 -9.62 2.46 -21.33
N MET A 18 -8.78 1.56 -20.94
CA MET A 18 -9.15 0.17 -20.79
C MET A 18 -10.01 0.11 -19.54
N LYS A 19 -11.30 -0.17 -19.78
CA LYS A 19 -12.32 -0.44 -18.77
C LYS A 19 -11.72 -1.10 -17.54
N LEU A 20 -11.45 -0.29 -16.53
CA LEU A 20 -10.93 -0.69 -15.21
C LEU A 20 -11.94 -1.53 -14.40
N TYR A 21 -12.91 -2.12 -15.09
CA TYR A 21 -14.05 -2.85 -14.53
C TYR A 21 -13.67 -4.06 -13.66
N HIS A 22 -12.39 -4.39 -13.52
CA HIS A 22 -12.03 -5.65 -12.84
C HIS A 22 -10.70 -5.61 -12.05
N ILE A 23 -10.21 -4.46 -11.62
CA ILE A 23 -8.98 -4.36 -10.83
C ILE A 23 -9.20 -4.68 -9.33
N THR A 24 -10.44 -4.87 -8.92
CA THR A 24 -10.84 -4.95 -7.50
C THR A 24 -10.57 -6.28 -6.81
N LEU A 25 -9.82 -7.20 -7.43
CA LEU A 25 -9.51 -8.48 -6.80
C LEU A 25 -8.01 -8.62 -6.62
N GLY A 26 -7.60 -8.82 -5.40
CA GLY A 26 -6.21 -9.00 -5.02
C GLY A 26 -6.01 -8.60 -3.58
N GLY A 27 -4.81 -8.76 -3.09
CA GLY A 27 -4.43 -8.41 -1.73
C GLY A 27 -3.22 -7.51 -1.69
N TYR A 28 -3.13 -6.69 -0.67
CA TYR A 28 -1.94 -5.88 -0.42
C TYR A 28 -1.44 -6.05 1.01
N ALA A 29 -0.15 -5.78 1.17
CA ALA A 29 0.54 -5.83 2.45
C ALA A 29 1.60 -4.73 2.56
N TYR A 30 1.92 -4.37 3.80
CA TYR A 30 3.04 -3.50 4.13
C TYR A 30 4.19 -4.32 4.69
N ARG A 31 5.41 -3.98 4.28
CA ARG A 31 6.59 -4.74 4.62
C ARG A 31 7.76 -3.81 4.89
N LEU A 32 8.60 -4.15 5.85
CA LEU A 32 9.82 -3.42 6.20
C LEU A 32 11.05 -4.25 5.91
N CYS A 33 12.07 -3.61 5.33
CA CYS A 33 13.40 -4.19 5.22
C CYS A 33 14.43 -3.22 5.77
N LYS A 34 15.25 -3.68 6.74
CA LYS A 34 16.33 -2.87 7.30
C LYS A 34 17.45 -2.70 6.27
N ILE A 35 17.92 -1.49 6.09
CA ILE A 35 19.12 -1.20 5.30
C ILE A 35 20.33 -1.54 6.16
N GLY A 36 21.00 -2.65 5.84
CA GLY A 36 22.17 -3.11 6.56
C GLY A 36 23.48 -2.57 6.00
N GLY A 37 24.61 -3.16 6.45
CA GLY A 37 25.95 -2.77 6.03
C GLY A 37 26.23 -2.87 4.52
N ASN A 38 25.41 -3.64 3.78
CA ASN A 38 25.47 -3.72 2.31
C ASN A 38 24.67 -2.60 1.62
N GLY A 39 24.14 -1.63 2.38
CA GLY A 39 23.29 -0.57 1.86
C GLY A 39 22.05 -1.10 1.16
N ILE A 40 21.62 -0.39 0.10
CA ILE A 40 20.41 -0.76 -0.66
C ILE A 40 20.54 -2.12 -1.36
N ALA A 41 21.76 -2.60 -1.64
CA ALA A 41 21.98 -3.92 -2.23
C ALA A 41 21.54 -5.07 -1.31
N GLY A 42 21.41 -4.83 0.00
CA GLY A 42 20.89 -5.79 0.97
C GLY A 42 19.37 -5.84 1.04
N VAL A 43 18.67 -4.94 0.36
CA VAL A 43 17.21 -4.90 0.32
C VAL A 43 16.71 -5.89 -0.74
N THR A 44 16.23 -7.03 -0.29
CA THR A 44 15.82 -8.16 -1.13
C THR A 44 14.37 -8.55 -0.86
N GLU A 45 13.76 -9.32 -1.76
CA GLU A 45 12.41 -9.84 -1.54
C GLU A 45 12.35 -10.72 -0.27
N GLN A 46 13.39 -11.50 0.00
CA GLN A 46 13.46 -12.29 1.23
C GLN A 46 13.47 -11.42 2.49
N CYS A 47 14.15 -10.26 2.45
CA CYS A 47 14.13 -9.31 3.54
C CYS A 47 12.72 -8.77 3.78
N PHE A 48 11.99 -8.43 2.72
CA PHE A 48 10.61 -7.99 2.80
C PHE A 48 9.67 -9.09 3.29
N GLN A 49 9.86 -10.34 2.87
CA GLN A 49 9.08 -11.46 3.37
C GLN A 49 9.23 -11.68 4.87
N ASN A 50 10.42 -11.43 5.41
CA ASN A 50 10.67 -11.53 6.85
C ASN A 50 10.13 -10.33 7.64
N GLY A 51 9.83 -9.23 6.97
CA GLY A 51 9.43 -7.96 7.57
C GLY A 51 7.97 -7.55 7.30
N HIS A 52 7.04 -8.49 7.14
CA HIS A 52 5.62 -8.17 7.04
C HIS A 52 5.11 -7.47 8.28
N LEU A 53 4.39 -6.37 8.10
CA LEU A 53 3.73 -5.64 9.17
C LEU A 53 2.31 -6.14 9.35
N LYS A 54 1.83 -6.14 10.60
CA LYS A 54 0.43 -6.37 10.91
C LYS A 54 -0.34 -5.07 10.79
N PHE A 55 -1.57 -5.18 10.39
CA PHE A 55 -2.46 -4.03 10.41
C PHE A 55 -2.96 -3.74 11.83
N ASP A 56 -3.30 -2.47 12.09
CA ASP A 56 -3.88 -2.04 13.36
C ASP A 56 -5.32 -1.58 13.15
N GLY A 57 -6.23 -2.20 13.92
CA GLY A 57 -7.67 -1.94 13.84
C GLY A 57 -8.36 -2.60 12.63
N PRO A 58 -9.71 -2.57 12.61
CA PRO A 58 -10.52 -3.32 11.65
C PRO A 58 -10.80 -2.59 10.34
N ASP A 59 -10.36 -1.34 10.21
CA ASP A 59 -10.75 -0.47 9.10
C ASP A 59 -9.54 -0.01 8.29
N ASN A 60 -9.83 0.41 7.05
CA ASN A 60 -8.96 1.23 6.22
C ASN A 60 -9.72 2.45 5.69
N TRP A 61 -9.02 3.35 5.02
CA TRP A 61 -9.59 4.53 4.39
C TRP A 61 -9.26 4.56 2.92
N LEU A 62 -10.27 4.77 2.10
CA LEU A 62 -10.10 5.15 0.72
C LEU A 62 -9.98 6.68 0.66
N LEU A 63 -8.89 7.17 0.08
CA LEU A 63 -8.62 8.59 -0.07
C LEU A 63 -8.97 9.03 -1.49
N PHE A 64 -9.59 10.21 -1.62
CA PHE A 64 -9.80 10.88 -2.90
C PHE A 64 -8.67 11.88 -3.12
N LEU A 65 -7.98 11.75 -4.24
CA LEU A 65 -6.81 12.54 -4.58
C LEU A 65 -7.15 13.45 -5.76
N GLN A 66 -7.01 14.76 -5.58
CA GLN A 66 -7.04 15.69 -6.68
C GLN A 66 -5.64 15.80 -7.27
N GLN A 67 -5.51 15.55 -8.57
CA GLN A 67 -4.27 15.83 -9.28
C GLN A 67 -4.01 17.33 -9.24
N VAL A 68 -2.89 17.72 -8.67
CA VAL A 68 -2.38 19.08 -8.74
C VAL A 68 -1.37 19.08 -9.88
N ASP A 69 -1.58 19.99 -10.83
CA ASP A 69 -0.88 20.19 -12.09
C ASP A 69 0.59 19.68 -12.13
N GLU A 70 1.07 19.27 -13.30
CA GLU A 70 2.28 18.47 -13.61
C GLU A 70 3.63 18.93 -12.99
N SER A 71 3.65 19.95 -12.17
CA SER A 71 4.85 20.46 -11.51
C SER A 71 4.96 19.95 -10.06
N ASP A 72 5.61 18.81 -9.84
CA ASP A 72 6.23 18.33 -8.58
C ASP A 72 5.43 18.42 -7.26
N LYS A 73 4.13 18.65 -7.28
CA LYS A 73 3.32 18.70 -6.06
C LYS A 73 2.55 17.40 -5.88
N ALA A 74 2.72 16.81 -4.71
CA ALA A 74 1.95 15.63 -4.31
C ALA A 74 0.44 15.93 -4.39
N ASP A 75 -0.33 14.96 -4.93
CA ASP A 75 -1.79 15.06 -4.99
C ASP A 75 -2.41 15.48 -3.67
N ALA A 76 -3.36 16.37 -3.70
CA ALA A 76 -4.06 16.82 -2.50
C ALA A 76 -5.14 15.80 -2.12
N VAL A 77 -5.19 15.38 -0.86
CA VAL A 77 -6.31 14.62 -0.32
C VAL A 77 -7.50 15.56 -0.14
N VAL A 78 -8.56 15.37 -0.93
CA VAL A 78 -9.77 16.20 -0.90
C VAL A 78 -10.91 15.54 -0.14
N GLY A 79 -10.79 14.27 0.19
CA GLY A 79 -11.78 13.54 0.96
C GLY A 79 -11.32 12.13 1.29
N SER A 80 -12.06 11.46 2.19
CA SER A 80 -11.82 10.06 2.52
C SER A 80 -13.10 9.35 2.96
N ILE A 81 -13.17 8.05 2.70
CA ILE A 81 -14.21 7.16 3.23
C ILE A 81 -13.53 6.10 4.10
N ARG A 82 -13.99 5.94 5.33
CA ARG A 82 -13.62 4.84 6.21
C ARG A 82 -14.48 3.63 5.88
N GLN A 83 -13.85 2.48 5.74
CA GLN A 83 -14.53 1.23 5.42
C GLN A 83 -13.94 0.05 6.19
N PRO A 84 -14.73 -1.00 6.48
CA PRO A 84 -14.21 -2.24 7.05
C PRO A 84 -13.17 -2.87 6.11
N ALA A 85 -12.00 -3.21 6.65
CA ALA A 85 -10.95 -3.91 5.90
C ALA A 85 -11.19 -5.43 5.97
N ILE A 86 -11.09 -6.09 4.82
CA ILE A 86 -11.17 -7.56 4.76
C ILE A 86 -9.74 -8.10 4.78
N ARG A 87 -9.37 -8.74 5.88
CA ARG A 87 -8.01 -9.21 6.12
C ARG A 87 -7.94 -10.72 6.17
N THR A 88 -6.82 -11.28 5.71
CA THR A 88 -6.54 -12.72 5.72
C THR A 88 -5.10 -12.99 6.08
N THR A 89 -4.88 -14.15 6.71
CA THR A 89 -3.57 -14.74 6.96
C THR A 89 -3.48 -16.14 6.36
N VAL A 90 -4.52 -16.58 5.64
CA VAL A 90 -4.64 -17.91 5.08
C VAL A 90 -4.31 -17.86 3.58
N GLY A 91 -3.44 -18.76 3.15
CA GLY A 91 -2.99 -18.83 1.75
C GLY A 91 -2.11 -17.66 1.33
N THR A 92 -1.46 -17.02 2.29
CA THR A 92 -0.59 -15.87 2.08
C THR A 92 0.87 -16.28 1.94
N THR A 93 1.70 -15.41 1.36
CA THR A 93 3.14 -15.62 1.24
C THR A 93 3.89 -14.43 1.87
N PRO A 94 4.74 -14.66 2.89
CA PRO A 94 4.94 -15.94 3.61
C PRO A 94 3.68 -16.40 4.37
N GLU A 95 3.59 -17.68 4.64
CA GLU A 95 2.46 -18.28 5.37
C GLU A 95 2.20 -17.56 6.69
N GLY A 96 0.94 -17.19 6.92
CA GLY A 96 0.52 -16.47 8.13
C GLY A 96 0.79 -14.96 8.09
N SER A 97 1.39 -14.40 7.03
CA SER A 97 1.49 -12.95 6.85
C SER A 97 0.10 -12.33 6.65
N GLU A 98 -0.11 -11.13 7.17
CA GLU A 98 -1.40 -10.46 7.10
C GLU A 98 -1.53 -9.63 5.83
N TRP A 99 -2.60 -9.87 5.07
CA TRP A 99 -2.92 -9.19 3.84
C TRP A 99 -4.33 -8.61 3.91
N THR A 100 -4.54 -7.48 3.26
CA THR A 100 -5.86 -6.86 3.13
C THR A 100 -6.33 -6.98 1.69
N THR A 101 -7.58 -7.40 1.50
CA THR A 101 -8.21 -7.40 0.17
C THR A 101 -8.34 -5.96 -0.33
N PHE A 102 -7.93 -5.74 -1.57
CA PHE A 102 -8.11 -4.46 -2.23
C PHE A 102 -9.58 -4.30 -2.62
N ASN A 103 -10.32 -3.60 -1.78
CA ASN A 103 -11.74 -3.36 -1.97
C ASN A 103 -11.96 -1.88 -2.30
N ILE A 104 -11.96 -1.56 -3.59
CA ILE A 104 -12.44 -0.28 -4.09
C ILE A 104 -13.88 -0.51 -4.52
N PRO A 105 -14.83 0.30 -4.04
CA PRO A 105 -16.20 0.27 -4.56
C PRO A 105 -16.25 0.47 -6.08
N ASP A 106 -17.34 0.04 -6.71
CA ASP A 106 -17.49 0.07 -8.14
C ASP A 106 -17.18 1.47 -8.71
N PRO A 107 -16.38 1.58 -9.79
CA PRO A 107 -16.07 2.85 -10.42
C PRO A 107 -17.28 3.66 -10.87
N GLU A 108 -18.45 3.03 -11.07
CA GLU A 108 -19.68 3.75 -11.38
C GLU A 108 -20.19 4.61 -10.21
N ASP A 109 -19.81 4.24 -8.97
CA ASP A 109 -20.13 4.99 -7.75
C ASP A 109 -19.08 6.06 -7.44
N PHE A 110 -17.99 6.11 -8.21
CA PHE A 110 -16.85 7.00 -7.96
C PHE A 110 -16.77 8.15 -8.97
N LEU A 111 -16.35 9.28 -8.46
CA LEU A 111 -16.12 10.48 -9.25
C LEU A 111 -14.85 10.27 -10.11
N PRO A 112 -14.99 10.12 -11.44
CA PRO A 112 -13.88 9.76 -12.34
C PRO A 112 -12.77 10.83 -12.40
N GLN A 113 -13.00 11.99 -11.80
CA GLN A 113 -12.04 13.10 -11.75
C GLN A 113 -10.98 12.99 -10.65
N TYR A 114 -11.08 11.98 -9.76
CA TYR A 114 -10.13 11.81 -8.65
C TYR A 114 -9.24 10.59 -8.85
N GLY A 115 -7.97 10.73 -8.44
CA GLY A 115 -7.13 9.60 -8.13
C GLY A 115 -7.55 8.97 -6.79
N TYR A 116 -7.07 7.77 -6.51
CA TYR A 116 -7.37 7.06 -5.27
C TYR A 116 -6.09 6.73 -4.52
N GLY A 117 -6.17 6.80 -3.20
CA GLY A 117 -5.15 6.32 -2.30
C GLY A 117 -5.74 5.44 -1.21
N ILE A 118 -4.92 4.65 -0.58
CA ILE A 118 -5.29 3.84 0.58
C ILE A 118 -4.52 4.35 1.78
N LYS A 119 -5.23 4.45 2.91
CA LYS A 119 -4.64 4.71 4.20
C LYS A 119 -4.98 3.58 5.15
N ASP A 120 -3.96 2.98 5.73
CA ASP A 120 -4.06 1.99 6.80
C ASP A 120 -3.32 2.45 8.05
N LEU A 121 -3.65 1.83 9.17
CA LEU A 121 -2.83 1.83 10.35
C LEU A 121 -2.08 0.50 10.39
N VAL A 122 -0.79 0.52 10.68
CA VAL A 122 0.04 -0.67 10.83
C VAL A 122 0.76 -0.66 12.15
N GLN A 123 0.97 -1.86 12.69
CA GLN A 123 1.72 -2.06 13.92
C GLN A 123 3.20 -2.07 13.60
N VAL A 124 3.94 -1.17 14.22
CA VAL A 124 5.41 -1.20 14.18
C VAL A 124 5.89 -2.14 15.28
N PRO A 125 6.68 -3.18 14.97
CA PRO A 125 7.18 -4.09 15.99
C PRO A 125 7.97 -3.35 17.08
N GLU A 126 7.70 -3.66 18.35
CA GLU A 126 8.44 -3.06 19.48
C GLU A 126 9.93 -3.41 19.46
N SER A 127 10.28 -4.54 18.83
CA SER A 127 11.67 -4.99 18.66
C SER A 127 12.37 -4.33 17.48
N LEU A 128 11.75 -3.35 16.82
CA LEU A 128 12.37 -2.68 15.69
C LEU A 128 13.54 -1.83 16.17
N GLU A 129 14.73 -2.18 15.72
CA GLU A 129 15.96 -1.46 16.10
C GLU A 129 16.03 -0.10 15.35
N PRO A 130 16.65 0.91 15.98
CA PRO A 130 16.95 2.16 15.28
C PRO A 130 17.76 1.93 14.00
N GLY A 131 17.53 2.78 13.00
CA GLY A 131 18.24 2.75 11.73
C GLY A 131 17.37 3.03 10.53
N ASP A 132 17.95 2.82 9.35
CA ASP A 132 17.32 3.09 8.08
C ASP A 132 16.61 1.84 7.55
N TYR A 133 15.39 2.03 7.04
CA TYR A 133 14.54 0.98 6.51
C TYR A 133 13.91 1.40 5.18
N VAL A 134 13.56 0.41 4.39
CA VAL A 134 12.67 0.57 3.24
C VAL A 134 11.30 0.03 3.64
N LEU A 135 10.28 0.89 3.64
CA LEU A 135 8.88 0.50 3.74
C LEU A 135 8.37 0.21 2.33
N SER A 136 7.85 -0.99 2.13
CA SER A 136 7.23 -1.42 0.87
C SER A 136 5.74 -1.63 1.06
N PHE A 137 4.95 -1.08 0.15
CA PHE A 137 3.60 -1.51 -0.13
C PHE A 137 3.66 -2.47 -1.31
N ARG A 138 3.05 -3.65 -1.18
CA ARG A 138 2.93 -4.62 -2.26
C ARG A 138 1.46 -4.95 -2.48
N TRP A 139 1.04 -4.94 -3.73
CA TRP A 139 -0.28 -5.36 -4.17
C TRP A 139 -0.15 -6.46 -5.23
N ASP A 140 -0.74 -7.62 -4.95
CA ASP A 140 -0.78 -8.77 -5.84
C ASP A 140 -2.18 -8.83 -6.46
N CYS A 141 -2.26 -8.78 -7.80
CA CYS A 141 -3.50 -8.85 -8.53
C CYS A 141 -4.04 -10.29 -8.55
N GLN A 142 -5.33 -10.48 -8.27
CA GLN A 142 -5.91 -11.83 -8.27
C GLN A 142 -6.14 -12.40 -9.68
N ARG A 143 -6.40 -11.54 -10.66
CA ARG A 143 -6.77 -11.96 -12.02
C ARG A 143 -5.62 -12.05 -13.01
N THR A 144 -4.48 -11.53 -12.65
CA THR A 144 -3.27 -11.50 -13.47
C THR A 144 -2.06 -11.73 -12.58
N ASP A 145 -0.94 -12.16 -13.16
CA ASP A 145 0.32 -12.32 -12.45
C ASP A 145 1.02 -10.97 -12.14
N GLN A 146 0.29 -9.86 -12.22
CA GLN A 146 0.83 -8.54 -11.94
C GLN A 146 1.02 -8.33 -10.44
N VAL A 147 2.20 -7.82 -10.11
CA VAL A 147 2.57 -7.36 -8.78
C VAL A 147 2.97 -5.90 -8.86
N TRP A 148 2.34 -5.07 -8.05
CA TRP A 148 2.65 -3.65 -7.95
C TRP A 148 3.33 -3.37 -6.63
N GLN A 149 4.42 -2.61 -6.68
CA GLN A 149 5.16 -2.23 -5.48
C GLN A 149 5.50 -0.75 -5.51
N THR A 150 5.39 -0.11 -4.36
CA THR A 150 5.96 1.21 -4.12
C THR A 150 6.70 1.21 -2.79
N CYS A 151 7.76 1.99 -2.71
CA CYS A 151 8.66 2.01 -1.55
C CYS A 151 8.91 3.44 -1.08
N ALA A 152 9.14 3.55 0.22
CA ALA A 152 9.59 4.78 0.87
C ALA A 152 10.72 4.47 1.85
N ASN A 153 11.71 5.36 1.93
CA ASN A 153 12.74 5.28 2.95
C ASN A 153 12.20 5.87 4.25
N ILE A 154 12.43 5.16 5.35
CA ILE A 154 12.09 5.62 6.70
C ILE A 154 13.29 5.50 7.62
N HIS A 155 13.38 6.38 8.59
CA HIS A 155 14.38 6.35 9.64
C HIS A 155 13.71 6.13 10.99
N VAL A 156 14.13 5.08 11.70
CA VAL A 156 13.66 4.72 13.05
C VAL A 156 14.66 5.26 14.04
N ILE A 157 14.20 6.03 15.02
CA ILE A 157 15.00 6.66 16.10
C ILE A 157 14.82 5.95 17.42
#